data_7438ed3d4dead9129f56df0e15bb02f4
#
_entry.id   7438ed3d4dead9129f56df0e15bb02f4
#
_cell.length_a   1.000
_cell.length_b   1.000
_cell.length_c   1.000
_cell.angle_alpha   90.00
_cell.angle_beta   90.00
_cell.angle_gamma   90.00
#
_symmetry.space_group_name_H-M   'P 1'
#
loop_
_entity.id
_entity.type
_entity.pdbx_description
1 polymer ?
#
loop_
_entity_poly.entity_id
_entity_poly.type
_entity_poly.pdbx_seq_one_letter_code
_entity_poly.pdbx_strand_id
1 'polypeptide(L)'
;GWYSALKMLNYGFSPLDIETVFLSHCHHDHYLGLPHILFYLCMKRKDRPPIKIVGPASDIARVVGLAKSLLQPERFADVDPPVDIIPVVPGESIDVGELHIDTIKTIHPVEGLCYKFTDKRTDASFVYTGDTAFHPPIADFAKGVPLLIHEASHGQNSPNADNRYGHSGSPDAGRIAQMAGVKRLALVHCPLSAVQQAVAVAQSIFPNTFLPEDGETVVL
;
A
#
# COMPACT_ATOMS: atom_id res chain seq x y z
N GLY A 1 -5.02 0.08 -5.78
CA GLY A 1 -4.67 0.52 -7.13
C GLY A 1 -5.74 0.21 -8.14
N TRP A 2 -5.57 0.75 -9.33
CA TRP A 2 -6.47 0.54 -10.46
C TRP A 2 -6.29 -0.88 -11.01
N TYR A 3 -7.35 -1.51 -11.45
CA TYR A 3 -7.32 -2.83 -12.08
C TYR A 3 -6.73 -3.98 -11.22
N SER A 4 -6.71 -3.85 -9.90
CA SER A 4 -6.04 -4.81 -9.00
C SER A 4 -6.52 -6.25 -9.23
N ALA A 5 -7.85 -6.49 -9.29
CA ALA A 5 -8.38 -7.84 -9.51
C ALA A 5 -7.97 -8.42 -10.87
N LEU A 6 -7.98 -7.61 -11.94
CA LEU A 6 -7.59 -8.05 -13.27
C LEU A 6 -6.09 -8.35 -13.35
N LYS A 7 -5.27 -7.47 -12.76
CA LYS A 7 -3.82 -7.73 -12.67
C LYS A 7 -3.51 -9.03 -11.92
N MET A 8 -4.16 -9.27 -10.78
CA MET A 8 -4.01 -10.53 -10.05
C MET A 8 -4.25 -11.74 -10.95
N LEU A 9 -5.37 -11.76 -11.68
CA LEU A 9 -5.70 -12.85 -12.61
C LEU A 9 -4.64 -13.02 -13.70
N ASN A 10 -4.11 -11.94 -14.25
CA ASN A 10 -3.10 -11.98 -15.31
C ASN A 10 -1.77 -12.62 -14.84
N TYR A 11 -1.48 -12.52 -13.53
CA TYR A 11 -0.27 -13.09 -12.92
C TYR A 11 -0.53 -14.38 -12.12
N GLY A 12 -1.68 -15.01 -12.34
CA GLY A 12 -2.01 -16.31 -11.74
C GLY A 12 -2.50 -16.25 -10.29
N PHE A 13 -2.77 -15.06 -9.75
CA PHE A 13 -3.36 -14.90 -8.42
C PHE A 13 -4.88 -14.80 -8.53
N SER A 14 -5.59 -15.41 -7.59
CA SER A 14 -7.05 -15.31 -7.55
C SER A 14 -7.51 -14.22 -6.60
N PRO A 15 -8.35 -13.26 -7.05
CA PRO A 15 -9.02 -12.35 -6.12
C PRO A 15 -9.89 -13.06 -5.07
N LEU A 16 -10.25 -14.32 -5.30
CA LEU A 16 -11.00 -15.13 -4.33
C LEU A 16 -10.18 -15.51 -3.10
N ASP A 17 -8.85 -15.45 -3.18
CA ASP A 17 -7.94 -15.79 -2.08
C ASP A 17 -7.67 -14.59 -1.16
N ILE A 18 -8.17 -13.39 -1.52
CA ILE A 18 -8.03 -12.20 -0.69
C ILE A 18 -8.88 -12.34 0.56
N GLU A 19 -8.26 -12.25 1.73
CA GLU A 19 -8.93 -12.19 3.03
C GLU A 19 -8.93 -10.78 3.61
N THR A 20 -7.88 -9.99 3.29
CA THR A 20 -7.71 -8.65 3.83
C THR A 20 -7.17 -7.70 2.76
N VAL A 21 -7.70 -6.49 2.74
CA VAL A 21 -7.20 -5.36 1.94
C VAL A 21 -6.70 -4.28 2.89
N PHE A 22 -5.46 -3.82 2.69
CA PHE A 22 -4.89 -2.68 3.41
C PHE A 22 -4.84 -1.48 2.48
N LEU A 23 -5.44 -0.37 2.90
CA LEU A 23 -5.37 0.92 2.20
C LEU A 23 -4.44 1.84 2.97
N SER A 24 -3.39 2.33 2.32
CA SER A 24 -2.48 3.31 2.93
C SER A 24 -3.17 4.65 3.17
N HIS A 25 -4.00 5.08 2.23
CA HIS A 25 -4.79 6.29 2.30
C HIS A 25 -5.95 6.26 1.30
N CYS A 26 -6.80 7.26 1.33
CA CYS A 26 -8.08 7.27 0.62
C CYS A 26 -8.10 8.21 -0.61
N HIS A 27 -6.99 8.37 -1.33
CA HIS A 27 -7.02 8.89 -2.69
C HIS A 27 -7.55 7.85 -3.67
N HIS A 28 -8.20 8.33 -4.74
CA HIS A 28 -8.95 7.46 -5.66
C HIS A 28 -8.08 6.39 -6.35
N ASP A 29 -6.85 6.71 -6.72
CA ASP A 29 -5.92 5.78 -7.37
C ASP A 29 -5.45 4.63 -6.46
N HIS A 30 -5.70 4.72 -5.14
CA HIS A 30 -5.40 3.67 -4.17
C HIS A 30 -6.58 2.75 -3.89
N TYR A 31 -7.85 3.21 -4.02
CA TYR A 31 -9.01 2.39 -3.71
C TYR A 31 -9.94 2.04 -4.89
N LEU A 32 -9.80 2.64 -6.08
CA LEU A 32 -10.70 2.37 -7.21
C LEU A 32 -10.72 0.91 -7.68
N GLY A 33 -9.73 0.10 -7.31
CA GLY A 33 -9.76 -1.34 -7.52
C GLY A 33 -10.68 -2.10 -6.57
N LEU A 34 -11.07 -1.50 -5.44
CA LEU A 34 -11.86 -2.14 -4.40
C LEU A 34 -13.25 -2.57 -4.88
N PRO A 35 -14.06 -1.72 -5.57
CA PRO A 35 -15.36 -2.14 -6.10
C PRO A 35 -15.27 -3.38 -6.98
N HIS A 36 -14.22 -3.48 -7.80
CA HIS A 36 -14.01 -4.63 -8.68
C HIS A 36 -13.70 -5.91 -7.90
N ILE A 37 -12.84 -5.81 -6.86
CA ILE A 37 -12.57 -6.93 -5.95
C ILE A 37 -13.86 -7.38 -5.27
N LEU A 38 -14.62 -6.45 -4.71
CA LEU A 38 -15.88 -6.74 -4.02
C LEU A 38 -16.91 -7.41 -4.97
N PHE A 39 -17.07 -6.88 -6.17
CA PHE A 39 -17.93 -7.47 -7.18
C PHE A 39 -17.52 -8.90 -7.55
N TYR A 40 -16.22 -9.12 -7.80
CA TYR A 40 -15.69 -10.44 -8.12
C TYR A 40 -15.97 -11.47 -7.01
N LEU A 41 -15.81 -11.06 -5.75
CA LEU A 41 -16.09 -11.89 -4.58
C LEU A 41 -17.56 -12.25 -4.48
N CYS A 42 -18.47 -11.30 -4.71
CA CYS A 42 -19.92 -11.56 -4.72
C CYS A 42 -20.33 -12.57 -5.79
N MET A 43 -19.80 -12.41 -6.99
CA MET A 43 -20.21 -13.23 -8.13
C MET A 43 -19.66 -14.66 -8.09
N LYS A 44 -18.53 -14.86 -7.45
CA LYS A 44 -17.79 -16.14 -7.51
C LYS A 44 -17.74 -16.91 -6.18
N ARG A 45 -18.00 -16.26 -5.06
CA ARG A 45 -17.90 -16.90 -3.74
C ARG A 45 -18.92 -16.34 -2.76
N LYS A 46 -20.11 -16.92 -2.73
CA LYS A 46 -21.22 -16.45 -1.87
C LYS A 46 -21.04 -16.81 -0.39
N ASP A 47 -20.41 -17.94 -0.07
CA ASP A 47 -20.29 -18.49 1.31
C ASP A 47 -18.92 -18.18 1.95
N ARG A 48 -18.45 -16.94 1.85
CA ARG A 48 -17.19 -16.55 2.45
C ARG A 48 -17.39 -15.72 3.74
N PRO A 49 -16.42 -15.74 4.66
CA PRO A 49 -16.41 -14.78 5.75
C PRO A 49 -16.25 -13.35 5.19
N PRO A 50 -16.65 -12.32 5.96
CA PRO A 50 -16.44 -10.94 5.59
C PRO A 50 -14.98 -10.67 5.18
N ILE A 51 -14.79 -9.94 4.07
CA ILE A 51 -13.46 -9.44 3.72
C ILE A 51 -13.10 -8.32 4.68
N LYS A 52 -11.90 -8.37 5.24
CA LYS A 52 -11.39 -7.29 6.10
C LYS A 52 -10.84 -6.16 5.24
N ILE A 53 -11.21 -4.93 5.54
CA ILE A 53 -10.67 -3.74 4.89
C ILE A 53 -10.11 -2.83 5.97
N VAL A 54 -8.79 -2.74 5.99
CA VAL A 54 -8.00 -1.96 6.96
C VAL A 54 -7.58 -0.65 6.31
N GLY A 55 -7.69 0.45 7.02
CA GLY A 55 -7.24 1.75 6.50
C GLY A 55 -7.47 2.92 7.45
N PRO A 56 -7.14 4.15 7.01
CA PRO A 56 -7.20 5.35 7.85
C PRO A 56 -8.58 5.58 8.46
N ALA A 57 -8.64 5.77 9.77
CA ALA A 57 -9.89 5.91 10.52
C ALA A 57 -10.74 7.08 10.03
N SER A 58 -10.12 8.15 9.51
CA SER A 58 -10.83 9.34 9.01
C SER A 58 -11.75 9.06 7.82
N ASP A 59 -11.39 8.11 6.94
CA ASP A 59 -12.02 7.99 5.62
C ASP A 59 -12.42 6.58 5.21
N ILE A 60 -11.89 5.53 5.86
CA ILE A 60 -12.05 4.15 5.38
C ILE A 60 -13.52 3.74 5.27
N ALA A 61 -14.37 4.09 6.24
CA ALA A 61 -15.78 3.74 6.23
C ALA A 61 -16.51 4.41 5.05
N ARG A 62 -16.20 5.68 4.76
CA ARG A 62 -16.74 6.42 3.62
C ARG A 62 -16.33 5.78 2.30
N VAL A 63 -15.05 5.43 2.15
CA VAL A 63 -14.52 4.82 0.91
C VAL A 63 -15.12 3.44 0.67
N VAL A 64 -15.26 2.61 1.70
CA VAL A 64 -15.92 1.31 1.59
C VAL A 64 -17.39 1.48 1.21
N GLY A 65 -18.08 2.44 1.81
CA GLY A 65 -19.47 2.78 1.44
C GLY A 65 -19.61 3.19 -0.03
N LEU A 66 -18.70 4.04 -0.54
CA LEU A 66 -18.65 4.42 -1.95
C LEU A 66 -18.36 3.22 -2.85
N ALA A 67 -17.40 2.37 -2.49
CA ALA A 67 -17.08 1.17 -3.25
C ALA A 67 -18.27 0.21 -3.36
N LYS A 68 -19.00 0.01 -2.26
CA LYS A 68 -20.22 -0.81 -2.24
C LYS A 68 -21.35 -0.17 -3.06
N SER A 69 -21.53 1.15 -3.00
CA SER A 69 -22.58 1.84 -3.75
C SER A 69 -22.43 1.69 -5.27
N LEU A 70 -21.20 1.55 -5.78
CA LEU A 70 -20.94 1.27 -7.18
C LEU A 70 -21.47 -0.11 -7.64
N LEU A 71 -21.71 -1.03 -6.70
CA LEU A 71 -22.30 -2.35 -6.97
C LEU A 71 -23.83 -2.30 -7.10
N GLN A 72 -24.45 -1.18 -6.76
CA GLN A 72 -25.90 -0.95 -6.82
C GLN A 72 -26.70 -2.02 -6.04
N PRO A 73 -26.40 -2.26 -4.75
CA PRO A 73 -27.05 -3.31 -3.95
C PRO A 73 -28.56 -3.09 -3.82
N GLU A 74 -29.03 -1.86 -3.96
CA GLU A 74 -30.46 -1.50 -4.00
C GLU A 74 -31.18 -2.06 -5.24
N ARG A 75 -30.43 -2.37 -6.31
CA ARG A 75 -30.94 -2.96 -7.56
C ARG A 75 -30.67 -4.46 -7.66
N PHE A 76 -29.56 -4.89 -7.06
CA PHE A 76 -29.03 -6.25 -7.15
C PHE A 76 -28.68 -6.75 -5.75
N ALA A 77 -29.68 -7.28 -5.05
CA ALA A 77 -29.55 -7.71 -3.65
C ALA A 77 -28.42 -8.75 -3.41
N ASP A 78 -28.03 -9.49 -4.45
CA ASP A 78 -27.00 -10.52 -4.39
C ASP A 78 -25.56 -9.96 -4.48
N VAL A 79 -25.39 -8.65 -4.72
CA VAL A 79 -24.08 -8.02 -4.92
C VAL A 79 -23.63 -7.14 -3.75
N ASP A 80 -24.09 -7.44 -2.55
CA ASP A 80 -23.65 -6.79 -1.32
C ASP A 80 -22.70 -7.71 -0.50
N PRO A 81 -21.38 -7.66 -0.75
CA PRO A 81 -20.45 -8.54 -0.03
C PRO A 81 -20.38 -8.15 1.44
N PRO A 82 -20.27 -9.12 2.36
CA PRO A 82 -19.99 -8.85 3.74
C PRO A 82 -18.57 -8.30 3.88
N VAL A 83 -18.46 -7.14 4.53
CA VAL A 83 -17.20 -6.42 4.76
C VAL A 83 -17.04 -6.13 6.24
N ASP A 84 -15.85 -6.40 6.77
CA ASP A 84 -15.41 -6.03 8.11
C ASP A 84 -14.42 -4.85 7.98
N ILE A 85 -14.83 -3.67 8.42
CA ILE A 85 -14.02 -2.45 8.32
C ILE A 85 -13.21 -2.31 9.60
N ILE A 86 -11.89 -2.21 9.45
CA ILE A 86 -10.94 -2.00 10.55
C ILE A 86 -10.30 -0.62 10.39
N PRO A 87 -10.87 0.41 11.03
CA PRO A 87 -10.29 1.74 11.01
C PRO A 87 -9.04 1.78 11.90
N VAL A 88 -7.97 2.43 11.43
CA VAL A 88 -6.69 2.54 12.14
C VAL A 88 -6.28 4.01 12.22
N VAL A 89 -5.92 4.45 13.41
CA VAL A 89 -5.32 5.78 13.63
C VAL A 89 -3.80 5.66 13.53
N PRO A 90 -3.10 6.60 12.85
CA PRO A 90 -1.65 6.56 12.77
C PRO A 90 -0.99 6.47 14.15
N GLY A 91 -0.09 5.51 14.34
CA GLY A 91 0.58 5.20 15.61
C GLY A 91 -0.03 4.00 16.35
N GLU A 92 -1.17 3.49 15.89
CA GLU A 92 -1.74 2.25 16.44
C GLU A 92 -1.07 1.02 15.85
N SER A 93 -1.06 -0.05 16.66
CA SER A 93 -0.70 -1.41 16.24
C SER A 93 -1.93 -2.31 16.29
N ILE A 94 -2.08 -3.17 15.30
CA ILE A 94 -3.20 -4.11 15.19
C ILE A 94 -2.71 -5.50 14.81
N ASP A 95 -3.49 -6.52 15.15
CA ASP A 95 -3.28 -7.89 14.69
C ASP A 95 -4.37 -8.28 13.68
N VAL A 96 -3.96 -8.79 12.53
CA VAL A 96 -4.88 -9.32 11.51
C VAL A 96 -4.39 -10.71 11.09
N GLY A 97 -5.06 -11.74 11.57
CA GLY A 97 -4.61 -13.13 11.39
C GLY A 97 -3.21 -13.35 11.98
N GLU A 98 -2.30 -13.85 11.15
CA GLU A 98 -0.91 -14.12 11.54
C GLU A 98 0.00 -12.88 11.41
N LEU A 99 -0.54 -11.73 10.99
CA LEU A 99 0.23 -10.50 10.85
C LEU A 99 0.06 -9.60 12.07
N HIS A 100 1.16 -9.11 12.59
CA HIS A 100 1.23 -7.93 13.45
C HIS A 100 1.57 -6.72 12.59
N ILE A 101 0.81 -5.64 12.73
CA ILE A 101 0.93 -4.44 11.90
C ILE A 101 1.10 -3.22 12.81
N ASP A 102 2.24 -2.57 12.72
CA ASP A 102 2.46 -1.25 13.29
C ASP A 102 2.18 -0.18 12.26
N THR A 103 1.81 1.03 12.70
CA THR A 103 1.56 2.15 11.79
C THR A 103 2.19 3.44 12.29
N ILE A 104 2.59 4.30 11.34
CA ILE A 104 2.89 5.72 11.61
C ILE A 104 2.23 6.60 10.55
N LYS A 105 2.09 7.89 10.90
CA LYS A 105 1.52 8.90 10.00
C LYS A 105 2.46 9.18 8.82
N THR A 106 1.89 9.40 7.64
CA THR A 106 2.60 9.94 6.47
C THR A 106 2.43 11.46 6.36
N ILE A 107 3.29 12.13 5.58
CA ILE A 107 3.12 13.54 5.22
C ILE A 107 2.41 13.58 3.86
N HIS A 108 1.08 13.64 3.90
CA HIS A 108 0.23 13.63 2.72
C HIS A 108 -1.03 14.46 2.96
N PRO A 109 -1.71 15.03 1.92
CA PRO A 109 -2.88 15.90 2.09
C PRO A 109 -4.09 15.24 2.78
N VAL A 110 -4.22 13.91 2.69
CA VAL A 110 -5.21 13.13 3.43
C VAL A 110 -4.51 12.28 4.48
N GLU A 111 -5.23 11.82 5.49
CA GLU A 111 -4.67 10.91 6.49
C GLU A 111 -4.12 9.66 5.80
N GLY A 112 -2.83 9.41 6.03
CA GLY A 112 -2.12 8.27 5.45
C GLY A 112 -1.41 7.46 6.52
N LEU A 113 -1.30 6.16 6.25
CA LEU A 113 -0.65 5.15 7.07
C LEU A 113 0.56 4.59 6.34
N CYS A 114 1.72 4.74 6.94
CA CYS A 114 2.88 3.90 6.65
C CYS A 114 2.74 2.65 7.51
N TYR A 115 2.81 1.48 6.90
CA TYR A 115 2.63 0.19 7.56
C TYR A 115 3.95 -0.55 7.71
N LYS A 116 4.16 -1.16 8.88
CA LYS A 116 5.15 -2.22 9.08
C LYS A 116 4.40 -3.51 9.33
N PHE A 117 4.58 -4.47 8.44
CA PHE A 117 4.02 -5.81 8.55
C PHE A 117 5.07 -6.76 9.13
N THR A 118 4.65 -7.57 10.10
CA THR A 118 5.48 -8.61 10.71
C THR A 118 4.69 -9.91 10.77
N ASP A 119 5.20 -10.97 10.16
CA ASP A 119 4.63 -12.32 10.30
C ASP A 119 4.98 -12.86 11.69
N LYS A 120 3.96 -13.15 12.52
CA LYS A 120 4.14 -13.59 13.91
C LYS A 120 4.78 -14.99 14.04
N ARG A 121 4.81 -15.76 12.96
CA ARG A 121 5.38 -17.12 12.97
C ARG A 121 6.85 -17.12 12.60
N THR A 122 7.27 -16.24 11.69
CA THR A 122 8.62 -16.23 11.11
C THR A 122 9.44 -15.01 11.50
N ASP A 123 8.80 -14.00 12.10
CA ASP A 123 9.37 -12.67 12.39
C ASP A 123 9.85 -11.92 11.11
N ALA A 124 9.48 -12.43 9.94
CA ALA A 124 9.76 -11.73 8.68
C ALA A 124 8.95 -10.44 8.61
N SER A 125 9.59 -9.36 8.21
CA SER A 125 8.94 -8.04 8.22
C SER A 125 9.32 -7.17 7.03
N PHE A 126 8.44 -6.24 6.69
CA PHE A 126 8.70 -5.19 5.71
C PHE A 126 7.91 -3.93 6.04
N VAL A 127 8.36 -2.80 5.49
CA VAL A 127 7.65 -1.52 5.60
C VAL A 127 7.15 -1.10 4.23
N TYR A 128 5.89 -0.64 4.18
CA TYR A 128 5.25 -0.01 3.02
C TYR A 128 4.82 1.41 3.38
N THR A 129 5.38 2.39 2.70
CA THR A 129 5.17 3.80 3.07
C THR A 129 3.79 4.33 2.72
N GLY A 130 3.13 3.79 1.68
CA GLY A 130 2.08 4.56 1.00
C GLY A 130 2.66 5.84 0.42
N ASP A 131 1.82 6.83 0.15
CA ASP A 131 2.25 8.12 -0.37
C ASP A 131 2.67 9.06 0.76
N THR A 132 3.82 9.69 0.60
CA THR A 132 4.38 10.59 1.62
C THR A 132 5.46 11.50 1.04
N ALA A 133 5.52 12.74 1.52
CA ALA A 133 6.73 13.55 1.38
C ALA A 133 7.89 12.92 2.14
N PHE A 134 9.11 13.43 1.92
CA PHE A 134 10.29 13.04 2.69
C PHE A 134 10.02 13.15 4.20
N HIS A 135 10.01 12.01 4.89
CA HIS A 135 9.60 11.91 6.29
C HIS A 135 10.61 11.07 7.10
N PRO A 136 11.65 11.69 7.68
CA PRO A 136 12.69 11.00 8.42
C PRO A 136 12.22 10.00 9.50
N PRO A 137 11.11 10.22 10.24
CA PRO A 137 10.59 9.23 11.17
C PRO A 137 10.29 7.85 10.57
N ILE A 138 10.06 7.76 9.25
CA ILE A 138 9.94 6.46 8.56
C ILE A 138 11.26 5.67 8.65
N ALA A 139 12.42 6.33 8.67
CA ALA A 139 13.68 5.62 8.79
C ALA A 139 13.81 4.92 10.16
N ASP A 140 13.41 5.58 11.24
CA ASP A 140 13.43 4.97 12.58
C ASP A 140 12.40 3.82 12.65
N PHE A 141 11.23 4.01 12.05
CA PHE A 141 10.15 3.01 11.99
C PHE A 141 10.56 1.77 11.18
N ALA A 142 11.32 1.96 10.10
CA ALA A 142 11.81 0.89 9.23
C ALA A 142 13.15 0.28 9.68
N LYS A 143 13.70 0.73 10.82
CA LYS A 143 15.00 0.26 11.27
C LYS A 143 15.06 -1.25 11.43
N GLY A 144 16.03 -1.86 10.75
CA GLY A 144 16.29 -3.29 10.82
C GLY A 144 15.37 -4.18 10.01
N VAL A 145 14.36 -3.66 9.29
CA VAL A 145 13.55 -4.49 8.40
C VAL A 145 14.33 -4.90 7.14
N PRO A 146 14.10 -6.11 6.61
CA PRO A 146 14.76 -6.54 5.37
C PRO A 146 14.38 -5.71 4.15
N LEU A 147 13.15 -5.23 4.05
CA LEU A 147 12.61 -4.57 2.86
C LEU A 147 11.85 -3.30 3.24
N LEU A 148 12.21 -2.20 2.59
CA LEU A 148 11.42 -0.97 2.54
C LEU A 148 10.80 -0.84 1.14
N ILE A 149 9.48 -0.68 1.07
CA ILE A 149 8.74 -0.36 -0.15
C ILE A 149 8.34 1.10 -0.05
N HIS A 150 8.89 1.95 -0.93
CA HIS A 150 8.73 3.40 -0.85
C HIS A 150 8.26 3.98 -2.18
N GLU A 151 7.37 4.97 -2.11
CA GLU A 151 6.92 5.72 -3.28
C GLU A 151 8.03 6.55 -3.91
N ALA A 152 7.89 6.87 -5.21
CA ALA A 152 8.78 7.72 -5.97
C ALA A 152 8.04 8.54 -7.03
N SER A 153 6.93 9.20 -6.66
CA SER A 153 6.03 9.92 -7.57
C SER A 153 6.73 11.05 -8.33
N HIS A 154 7.78 11.65 -7.75
CA HIS A 154 8.61 12.65 -8.42
C HIS A 154 9.72 12.04 -9.30
N GLY A 155 9.69 10.71 -9.54
CA GLY A 155 10.71 10.02 -10.35
C GLY A 155 12.11 10.23 -9.79
N GLN A 156 13.05 10.66 -10.65
CA GLN A 156 14.45 10.90 -10.29
C GLN A 156 14.71 12.20 -9.51
N ASN A 157 13.70 13.04 -9.27
CA ASN A 157 13.85 14.34 -8.64
C ASN A 157 13.29 14.32 -7.21
N SER A 158 13.91 15.08 -6.31
CA SER A 158 13.23 15.48 -5.07
C SER A 158 12.22 16.59 -5.35
N PRO A 159 11.09 16.63 -4.63
CA PRO A 159 10.12 17.72 -4.82
C PRO A 159 10.71 19.08 -4.41
N ASN A 160 10.11 20.14 -4.95
CA ASN A 160 10.39 21.51 -4.54
C ASN A 160 9.91 21.76 -3.09
N ALA A 161 10.32 22.91 -2.53
CA ALA A 161 9.88 23.32 -1.18
C ALA A 161 8.35 23.41 -1.04
N ASP A 162 7.63 23.75 -2.13
CA ASP A 162 6.17 23.70 -2.18
C ASP A 162 5.66 22.31 -2.60
N ASN A 163 5.88 21.34 -1.73
CA ASN A 163 5.43 19.96 -1.90
C ASN A 163 3.98 19.78 -1.42
N ARG A 164 3.05 20.53 -1.99
CA ARG A 164 1.64 20.55 -1.56
C ARG A 164 0.91 19.21 -1.70
N TYR A 165 1.41 18.34 -2.59
CA TYR A 165 0.82 17.01 -2.81
C TYR A 165 1.40 15.94 -1.89
N GLY A 166 2.45 16.25 -1.12
CA GLY A 166 2.99 15.33 -0.13
C GLY A 166 3.56 14.05 -0.72
N HIS A 167 4.40 14.16 -1.75
CA HIS A 167 5.07 13.03 -2.39
C HIS A 167 6.59 13.10 -2.26
N SER A 168 7.24 11.96 -2.51
CA SER A 168 8.68 11.81 -2.57
C SER A 168 9.18 11.51 -3.99
N GLY A 169 10.46 11.68 -4.19
CA GLY A 169 11.16 11.11 -5.34
C GLY A 169 12.14 10.03 -4.92
N SER A 170 12.78 9.41 -5.90
CA SER A 170 13.74 8.34 -5.64
C SER A 170 14.96 8.76 -4.81
N PRO A 171 15.45 10.03 -4.87
CA PRO A 171 16.49 10.49 -3.93
C PRO A 171 16.02 10.45 -2.48
N ASP A 172 14.76 10.78 -2.21
CA ASP A 172 14.19 10.79 -0.87
C ASP A 172 14.03 9.36 -0.34
N ALA A 173 13.49 8.46 -1.17
CA ALA A 173 13.39 7.04 -0.87
C ALA A 173 14.76 6.42 -0.55
N GLY A 174 15.79 6.72 -1.38
CA GLY A 174 17.16 6.27 -1.15
C GLY A 174 17.75 6.75 0.17
N ARG A 175 17.51 8.01 0.54
CA ARG A 175 17.95 8.57 1.83
C ARG A 175 17.27 7.90 3.01
N ILE A 176 15.95 7.70 2.95
CA ILE A 176 15.19 6.98 4.01
C ILE A 176 15.74 5.56 4.17
N ALA A 177 15.95 4.83 3.06
CA ALA A 177 16.52 3.48 3.10
C ALA A 177 17.92 3.43 3.72
N GLN A 178 18.78 4.40 3.38
CA GLN A 178 20.13 4.53 3.94
C GLN A 178 20.08 4.83 5.45
N MET A 179 19.25 5.78 5.87
CA MET A 179 19.07 6.13 7.29
C MET A 179 18.51 4.97 8.11
N ALA A 180 17.55 4.21 7.54
CA ALA A 180 16.95 3.06 8.19
C ALA A 180 17.88 1.84 8.28
N GLY A 181 18.89 1.75 7.41
CA GLY A 181 19.77 0.59 7.33
C GLY A 181 19.05 -0.69 6.91
N VAL A 182 18.03 -0.57 6.05
CA VAL A 182 17.31 -1.73 5.50
C VAL A 182 18.22 -2.54 4.58
N LYS A 183 17.85 -3.79 4.28
CA LYS A 183 18.65 -4.60 3.35
C LYS A 183 18.38 -4.25 1.89
N ARG A 184 17.11 -3.94 1.55
CA ARG A 184 16.67 -3.68 0.18
C ARG A 184 15.63 -2.55 0.16
N LEU A 185 15.64 -1.77 -0.92
CA LEU A 185 14.63 -0.74 -1.22
C LEU A 185 13.90 -1.12 -2.51
N ALA A 186 12.58 -1.26 -2.43
CA ALA A 186 11.71 -1.37 -3.60
C ALA A 186 11.06 -0.01 -3.88
N LEU A 187 11.23 0.52 -5.09
CA LEU A 187 10.52 1.73 -5.52
C LEU A 187 9.16 1.34 -6.10
N VAL A 188 8.13 2.08 -5.70
CA VAL A 188 6.77 1.96 -6.24
C VAL A 188 6.22 3.35 -6.56
N HIS A 189 5.03 3.43 -7.14
CA HIS A 189 4.35 4.69 -7.44
C HIS A 189 5.24 5.66 -8.23
N CYS A 190 6.02 5.13 -9.17
CA CYS A 190 6.93 5.90 -10.00
C CYS A 190 6.33 6.12 -11.40
N PRO A 191 6.42 7.33 -11.99
CA PRO A 191 5.99 7.54 -13.36
C PRO A 191 6.74 6.63 -14.34
N LEU A 192 6.02 5.91 -15.19
CA LEU A 192 6.61 4.93 -16.13
C LEU A 192 7.72 5.53 -16.99
N SER A 193 7.57 6.80 -17.40
CA SER A 193 8.58 7.53 -18.20
C SER A 193 9.87 7.84 -17.44
N ALA A 194 9.87 7.78 -16.10
CA ALA A 194 11.00 8.14 -15.25
C ALA A 194 11.65 6.95 -14.52
N VAL A 195 11.10 5.75 -14.68
CA VAL A 195 11.48 4.56 -13.89
C VAL A 195 12.98 4.28 -13.93
N GLN A 196 13.58 4.22 -15.11
CA GLN A 196 15.01 3.88 -15.25
C GLN A 196 15.90 4.89 -14.54
N GLN A 197 15.62 6.17 -14.73
CA GLN A 197 16.37 7.26 -14.09
C GLN A 197 16.14 7.27 -12.57
N ALA A 198 14.91 7.02 -12.14
CA ALA A 198 14.58 6.97 -10.72
C ALA A 198 15.34 5.85 -10.01
N VAL A 199 15.36 4.65 -10.60
CA VAL A 199 16.14 3.53 -10.05
C VAL A 199 17.62 3.86 -10.01
N ALA A 200 18.20 4.38 -11.09
CA ALA A 200 19.62 4.74 -11.14
C ALA A 200 20.00 5.79 -10.09
N VAL A 201 19.16 6.81 -9.89
CA VAL A 201 19.38 7.85 -8.87
C VAL A 201 19.27 7.26 -7.46
N ALA A 202 18.26 6.46 -7.17
CA ALA A 202 18.16 5.82 -5.86
C ALA A 202 19.35 4.88 -5.59
N GLN A 203 19.80 4.10 -6.58
CA GLN A 203 20.97 3.23 -6.48
C GLN A 203 22.27 3.97 -6.19
N SER A 204 22.42 5.21 -6.67
CA SER A 204 23.58 6.04 -6.34
C SER A 204 23.65 6.43 -4.85
N ILE A 205 22.50 6.39 -4.14
CA ILE A 205 22.39 6.72 -2.70
C ILE A 205 22.32 5.43 -1.88
N PHE A 206 21.51 4.48 -2.31
CA PHE A 206 21.31 3.17 -1.68
C PHE A 206 21.40 2.07 -2.76
N PRO A 207 22.57 1.44 -2.93
CA PRO A 207 22.85 0.54 -4.05
C PRO A 207 21.86 -0.63 -4.22
N ASN A 208 21.33 -1.16 -3.11
CA ASN A 208 20.40 -2.29 -3.12
C ASN A 208 18.94 -1.84 -3.36
N THR A 209 18.76 -1.01 -4.38
CA THR A 209 17.45 -0.51 -4.84
C THR A 209 17.03 -1.21 -6.11
N PHE A 210 15.74 -1.54 -6.21
CA PHE A 210 15.13 -2.12 -7.40
C PHE A 210 13.70 -1.58 -7.61
N LEU A 211 13.17 -1.78 -8.80
CA LEU A 211 11.74 -1.62 -9.09
C LEU A 211 11.17 -3.03 -9.24
N PRO A 212 10.20 -3.43 -8.42
CA PRO A 212 9.54 -4.73 -8.60
C PRO A 212 8.69 -4.72 -9.87
N GLU A 213 8.70 -5.84 -10.59
CA GLU A 213 7.80 -6.06 -11.71
C GLU A 213 6.44 -6.59 -11.22
N ASP A 214 5.38 -6.33 -11.99
CA ASP A 214 4.06 -6.91 -11.71
C ASP A 214 4.17 -8.45 -11.73
N GLY A 215 3.73 -9.12 -10.67
CA GLY A 215 3.80 -10.58 -10.53
C GLY A 215 5.12 -11.11 -9.96
N GLU A 216 6.11 -10.26 -9.72
CA GLU A 216 7.38 -10.66 -9.09
C GLU A 216 7.17 -11.09 -7.64
N THR A 217 7.84 -12.18 -7.25
CA THR A 217 7.91 -12.62 -5.85
C THR A 217 9.19 -12.13 -5.19
N VAL A 218 9.04 -11.36 -4.12
CA VAL A 218 10.16 -10.85 -3.33
C VAL A 218 10.25 -11.63 -2.02
N VAL A 219 11.34 -12.36 -1.82
CA VAL A 219 11.59 -13.12 -0.58
C VAL A 219 12.27 -12.21 0.45
N LEU A 220 11.80 -12.26 1.71
CA LEU A 220 12.31 -11.47 2.85
C LEU A 220 13.38 -12.21 3.64
#